data_38ebfdfe2415b58ace88c7e9fa4d3780
#
_entry.id   38ebfdfe2415b58ace88c7e9fa4d3780
#
_cell.length_a   1.000
_cell.length_b   1.000
_cell.length_c   1.000
_cell.angle_alpha   90.00
_cell.angle_beta   90.00
_cell.angle_gamma   90.00
#
_symmetry.space_group_name_H-M   'P 1'
#
loop_
_entity.id
_entity.type
_entity.pdbx_description
1 polymer ?
#
loop_
_entity_poly.entity_id
_entity_poly.type
_entity_poly.pdbx_seq_one_letter_code
_entity_poly.pdbx_strand_id
1 'polypeptide(L)'
;GPQVFYRAGSGAGRLLAGTMQGALITALSPQKERAAMPGDYFILQLDTPSVLVECGFISNPAEEALLLSPAYQEKLGEAIADGAAEYFRLAQAEK
;
A
#
# COMPACT_ATOMS: atom_id res chain seq x y z
N GLY A 1 -3.94 -9.85 -4.92
CA GLY A 1 -2.78 -8.98 -4.75
C GLY A 1 -3.02 -7.90 -3.70
N PRO A 2 -1.99 -7.12 -3.37
CA PRO A 2 -2.10 -6.09 -2.35
C PRO A 2 -3.03 -4.96 -2.76
N GLN A 3 -3.66 -4.32 -1.77
CA GLN A 3 -4.58 -3.21 -1.96
C GLN A 3 -4.31 -2.15 -0.89
N VAL A 4 -4.12 -0.91 -1.31
CA VAL A 4 -3.90 0.21 -0.39
C VAL A 4 -5.12 1.12 -0.40
N PHE A 5 -5.60 1.46 0.80
CA PHE A 5 -6.73 2.36 1.00
C PHE A 5 -6.27 3.66 1.66
N TYR A 6 -6.94 4.75 1.32
CA TYR A 6 -6.72 6.07 1.92
C TYR A 6 -8.07 6.71 2.28
N ARG A 7 -8.03 7.73 3.11
CA ARG A 7 -9.24 8.48 3.50
C ARG A 7 -9.73 9.31 2.31
N ALA A 8 -11.01 9.17 1.96
CA ALA A 8 -11.64 9.97 0.93
C ALA A 8 -11.49 11.47 1.26
N GLY A 9 -11.11 12.27 0.28
CA GLY A 9 -10.89 13.70 0.47
C GLY A 9 -9.49 14.09 0.94
N SER A 10 -8.66 13.14 1.37
CA SER A 10 -7.28 13.42 1.76
C SER A 10 -6.37 13.38 0.54
N GLY A 11 -5.90 14.54 0.09
CA GLY A 11 -4.94 14.62 -1.02
C GLY A 11 -3.60 13.96 -0.68
N ALA A 12 -3.09 14.20 0.53
CA ALA A 12 -1.84 13.59 0.99
C ALA A 12 -2.00 12.08 1.17
N GLY A 13 -3.12 11.63 1.69
CA GLY A 13 -3.43 10.19 1.81
C GLY A 13 -3.48 9.51 0.45
N ARG A 14 -4.11 10.15 -0.53
CA ARG A 14 -4.18 9.64 -1.89
C ARG A 14 -2.78 9.51 -2.51
N LEU A 15 -1.93 10.51 -2.35
CA LEU A 15 -0.56 10.45 -2.86
C LEU A 15 0.24 9.33 -2.21
N LEU A 16 0.18 9.23 -0.89
CA LEU A 16 0.85 8.15 -0.15
C LEU A 16 0.35 6.77 -0.61
N ALA A 17 -0.96 6.59 -0.71
CA ALA A 17 -1.56 5.33 -1.11
C ALA A 17 -1.19 4.94 -2.55
N GLY A 18 -1.24 5.89 -3.47
CA GLY A 18 -0.88 5.64 -4.88
C GLY A 18 0.58 5.27 -5.03
N THR A 19 1.46 5.98 -4.32
CA THR A 19 2.90 5.72 -4.34
C THR A 19 3.21 4.34 -3.74
N MET A 20 2.56 4.00 -2.64
CA MET A 20 2.76 2.71 -1.98
C MET A 20 2.20 1.55 -2.82
N GLN A 21 1.02 1.73 -3.40
CA GLN A 21 0.43 0.73 -4.31
C GLN A 21 1.36 0.46 -5.48
N GLY A 22 1.95 1.49 -6.08
CA GLY A 22 2.92 1.35 -7.15
C GLY A 22 4.17 0.59 -6.72
N ALA A 23 4.70 0.88 -5.55
CA ALA A 23 5.86 0.17 -5.01
C ALA A 23 5.57 -1.32 -4.78
N LEU A 24 4.38 -1.62 -4.26
CA LEU A 24 3.96 -3.01 -4.03
C LEU A 24 3.80 -3.78 -5.35
N ILE A 25 3.19 -3.18 -6.36
CA ILE A 25 3.04 -3.79 -7.69
C ILE A 25 4.41 -4.08 -8.30
N THR A 26 5.32 -3.11 -8.24
CA THR A 26 6.67 -3.26 -8.80
C THR A 26 7.45 -4.39 -8.11
N ALA A 27 7.38 -4.45 -6.78
CA ALA A 27 8.14 -5.43 -6.01
C ALA A 27 7.56 -6.84 -6.10
N LEU A 28 6.23 -6.97 -6.11
CA LEU A 28 5.56 -8.26 -5.95
C LEU A 28 5.04 -8.86 -7.25
N SER A 29 4.90 -8.07 -8.30
CA SER A 29 4.36 -8.49 -9.61
C SER A 29 3.09 -9.33 -9.47
N PRO A 30 2.03 -8.81 -8.82
CA PRO A 30 0.81 -9.59 -8.58
C PRO A 30 0.09 -9.92 -9.88
N GLN A 31 -0.64 -11.03 -9.91
CA GLN A 31 -1.44 -11.42 -11.08
C GLN A 31 -2.52 -10.38 -11.39
N LYS A 32 -3.12 -9.80 -10.35
CA LYS A 32 -4.09 -8.73 -10.47
C LYS A 32 -3.50 -7.46 -9.89
N GLU A 33 -3.27 -6.47 -10.73
CA GLU A 33 -2.83 -5.15 -10.30
C GLU A 33 -4.03 -4.32 -9.88
N ARG A 34 -4.00 -3.86 -8.62
CA ARG A 34 -5.05 -3.02 -8.06
C ARG A 34 -4.57 -1.58 -7.99
N ALA A 35 -5.50 -0.65 -8.08
CA ALA A 35 -5.21 0.77 -7.85
C ALA A 35 -5.50 1.12 -6.39
N ALA A 36 -4.81 2.13 -5.84
CA ALA A 36 -5.17 2.67 -4.54
C ALA A 36 -6.62 3.17 -4.58
N MET A 37 -7.35 2.97 -3.50
CA MET A 37 -8.77 3.31 -3.42
C MET A 37 -9.10 4.07 -2.14
N PRO A 38 -10.10 4.97 -2.18
CA PRO A 38 -10.62 5.53 -0.94
C PRO A 38 -11.34 4.45 -0.14
N GLY A 39 -11.24 4.53 1.18
CA GLY A 39 -11.90 3.60 2.09
C GLY A 39 -12.38 4.32 3.33
N ASP A 40 -13.49 3.85 3.90
CA ASP A 40 -14.08 4.40 5.11
C ASP A 40 -13.68 3.53 6.31
N TYR A 41 -12.45 3.71 6.77
CA TYR A 41 -11.90 2.97 7.90
C TYR A 41 -11.60 3.94 9.04
N PHE A 42 -11.96 3.55 10.25
CA PHE A 42 -11.73 4.37 11.44
C PHE A 42 -10.26 4.79 11.58
N ILE A 43 -9.33 3.87 11.31
CA ILE A 43 -7.90 4.13 11.44
C ILE A 43 -7.39 5.21 10.47
N LEU A 44 -8.13 5.48 9.39
CA LEU A 44 -7.74 6.49 8.41
C LEU A 44 -8.22 7.90 8.78
N GLN A 45 -9.00 8.04 9.85
CA GLN A 45 -9.55 9.34 10.27
C GLN A 45 -8.59 10.07 11.19
N LEU A 46 -7.39 10.33 10.66
CA LEU A 46 -6.33 11.05 11.36
C LEU A 46 -5.95 12.31 10.56
N ASP A 47 -5.44 13.32 11.25
CA ASP A 47 -4.98 14.56 10.60
C ASP A 47 -3.66 14.40 9.86
N THR A 48 -3.00 13.27 10.01
CA THR A 48 -1.77 12.94 9.29
C THR A 48 -2.09 12.06 8.09
N PRO A 49 -1.28 12.10 7.02
CA PRO A 49 -1.43 11.16 5.90
C PRO A 49 -1.39 9.73 6.41
N SER A 50 -2.43 8.95 6.08
CA SER A 50 -2.60 7.60 6.60
C SER A 50 -3.08 6.67 5.49
N VAL A 51 -2.62 5.42 5.53
CA VAL A 51 -3.06 4.39 4.60
C VAL A 51 -3.28 3.08 5.35
N LEU A 52 -4.13 2.24 4.78
CA LEU A 52 -4.34 0.87 5.22
C LEU A 52 -3.90 -0.05 4.09
N VAL A 53 -2.93 -0.91 4.38
CA VAL A 53 -2.40 -1.85 3.38
C VAL A 53 -2.96 -3.24 3.66
N GLU A 54 -3.76 -3.75 2.73
CA GLU A 54 -4.12 -5.16 2.72
C GLU A 54 -3.10 -5.91 1.88
N CYS A 55 -2.32 -6.77 2.53
CA CYS A 55 -1.18 -7.43 1.88
C CYS A 55 -1.59 -8.54 0.92
N GLY A 56 -2.82 -9.02 1.02
CA GLY A 56 -3.38 -10.08 0.19
C GLY A 56 -4.64 -10.62 0.84
N PHE A 57 -5.29 -11.57 0.16
CA PHE A 57 -6.56 -12.14 0.61
C PHE A 57 -6.36 -13.61 0.97
N ILE A 58 -6.53 -13.94 2.25
CA ILE A 58 -6.35 -15.32 2.75
C ILE A 58 -7.42 -16.29 2.22
N SER A 59 -8.52 -15.76 1.68
CA SER A 59 -9.53 -16.57 1.00
C SER A 59 -9.04 -17.17 -0.33
N ASN A 60 -7.93 -16.64 -0.86
CA ASN A 60 -7.27 -17.17 -2.05
C ASN A 60 -6.11 -18.07 -1.59
N PRO A 61 -6.13 -19.39 -1.85
CA PRO A 61 -5.09 -20.30 -1.36
C PRO A 61 -3.68 -19.94 -1.83
N ALA A 62 -3.52 -19.44 -3.05
CA ALA A 62 -2.23 -19.04 -3.57
C ALA A 62 -1.69 -17.80 -2.83
N GLU A 63 -2.54 -16.82 -2.54
CA GLU A 63 -2.16 -15.63 -1.77
C GLU A 63 -1.88 -15.97 -0.31
N GLU A 64 -2.67 -16.89 0.28
CA GLU A 64 -2.40 -17.36 1.63
C GLU A 64 -1.01 -18.00 1.72
N ALA A 65 -0.65 -18.84 0.77
CA ALA A 65 0.66 -19.47 0.74
C ALA A 65 1.79 -18.42 0.64
N LEU A 66 1.62 -17.39 -0.18
CA LEU A 66 2.59 -16.30 -0.29
C LEU A 66 2.74 -15.56 1.04
N LEU A 67 1.62 -15.22 1.69
CA LEU A 67 1.64 -14.48 2.95
C LEU A 67 2.31 -15.25 4.08
N LEU A 68 2.33 -16.58 4.00
CA LEU A 68 3.03 -17.45 4.95
C LEU A 68 4.53 -17.58 4.64
N SER A 69 4.98 -17.13 3.48
CA SER A 69 6.39 -17.24 3.06
C SER A 69 7.21 -16.12 3.69
N PRO A 70 8.27 -16.44 4.45
CA PRO A 70 9.16 -15.40 4.99
C PRO A 70 9.79 -14.51 3.92
N ALA A 71 10.16 -15.08 2.76
CA ALA A 71 10.72 -14.31 1.66
C ALA A 71 9.72 -13.29 1.11
N TYR A 72 8.46 -13.68 1.00
CA TYR A 72 7.41 -12.77 0.52
C TYR A 72 7.12 -11.68 1.56
N GLN A 73 7.10 -12.02 2.85
CA GLN A 73 6.92 -11.06 3.93
C GLN A 73 8.02 -10.00 3.92
N GLU A 74 9.25 -10.40 3.65
CA GLU A 74 10.39 -9.49 3.53
C GLU A 74 10.20 -8.54 2.35
N LYS A 75 9.79 -9.03 1.19
CA LYS A 75 9.47 -8.20 0.03
C LYS A 75 8.36 -7.20 0.31
N LEU A 76 7.32 -7.63 1.01
CA LEU A 76 6.22 -6.75 1.43
C LEU A 76 6.74 -5.61 2.31
N GLY A 77 7.55 -5.93 3.32
CA GLY A 77 8.12 -4.94 4.23
C GLY A 77 9.00 -3.93 3.49
N GLU A 78 9.87 -4.41 2.61
CA GLU A 78 10.73 -3.55 1.79
C GLU A 78 9.92 -2.65 0.87
N ALA A 79 8.89 -3.19 0.22
CA ALA A 79 8.03 -2.42 -0.67
C ALA A 79 7.28 -1.32 0.07
N ILE A 80 6.77 -1.61 1.26
CA ILE A 80 6.09 -0.62 2.11
C ILE A 80 7.06 0.48 2.51
N ALA A 81 8.27 0.14 2.91
CA ALA A 81 9.31 1.11 3.27
C ALA A 81 9.70 1.97 2.08
N ASP A 82 9.89 1.37 0.91
CA ASP A 82 10.23 2.08 -0.32
C ASP A 82 9.10 3.03 -0.74
N GLY A 83 7.85 2.59 -0.62
CA GLY A 83 6.69 3.41 -0.92
C GLY A 83 6.59 4.63 0.00
N ALA A 84 6.83 4.45 1.28
CA ALA A 84 6.85 5.56 2.25
C ALA A 84 7.99 6.54 1.95
N ALA A 85 9.19 6.04 1.66
CA ALA A 85 10.33 6.88 1.32
C ALA A 85 10.06 7.71 0.06
N GLU A 86 9.50 7.10 -0.96
CA GLU A 86 9.15 7.79 -2.21
C GLU A 86 8.08 8.86 -1.97
N TYR A 87 7.10 8.57 -1.11
CA TYR A 87 6.10 9.56 -0.73
C TYR A 87 6.76 10.80 -0.13
N PHE A 88 7.69 10.62 0.82
CA PHE A 88 8.37 11.76 1.45
C PHE A 88 9.18 12.56 0.43
N ARG A 89 9.83 11.89 -0.50
CA ARG A 89 10.55 12.57 -1.58
C ARG A 89 9.62 13.42 -2.43
N LEU A 90 8.47 12.88 -2.83
CA LEU A 90 7.49 13.59 -3.64
C LEU A 90 6.85 14.74 -2.87
N ALA A 91 6.53 14.53 -1.60
CA ALA A 91 5.92 15.56 -0.76
C ALA A 91 6.86 16.75 -0.55
N GLN A 92 8.17 16.51 -0.42
CA GLN A 92 9.17 17.59 -0.31
C GLN A 92 9.33 18.33 -1.62
N ALA A 93 9.24 17.66 -2.76
CA ALA A 93 9.36 18.28 -4.07
C ALA A 93 8.23 19.26 -4.37
N GLU A 94 7.06 19.09 -3.74
CA GLU A 94 5.90 19.96 -3.91
C GLU A 94 5.98 21.26 -3.08
N LYS A 95 6.95 21.36 -2.18
CA LYS A 95 7.16 22.58 -1.37
C LYS A 95 8.06 23.60 -2.13
#